data_3f15018eed6d798e08972664daf80ca4
#
_entry.id   3f15018eed6d798e08972664daf80ca4
#
_cell.length_a   1.000
_cell.length_b   1.000
_cell.length_c   1.000
_cell.angle_alpha   90.00
_cell.angle_beta   90.00
_cell.angle_gamma   90.00
#
_symmetry.space_group_name_H-M   'P 1'
#
loop_
_entity.id
_entity.type
_entity.pdbx_description
1 polymer ?
#
loop_
_entity_poly.entity_id
_entity_poly.type
_entity_poly.pdbx_seq_one_letter_code
_entity_poly.pdbx_strand_id
1 'polypeptide(L)'
;MKSHSKKYFPKVNKYKMTLELEQILVESFVIKSISYDYIDYIMYVIFIGDKEYEYYSVPEKVFTDFVNSESKGQYFNSNIKYKFSFNRL
;
A
#
# COMPACT_ATOMS: atom_id res chain seq x y z
N MET A 1 -22.55 2.25 -8.03
CA MET A 1 -21.87 2.45 -8.21
C MET A 1 -20.92 2.65 -8.47
N LYS A 2 -20.46 2.75 -8.23
CA LYS A 2 -19.69 3.05 -8.42
C LYS A 2 -18.69 3.24 -8.88
N SER A 3 -18.68 3.90 -8.95
CA SER A 3 -17.69 4.12 -9.53
C SER A 3 -16.49 3.86 -9.15
N HIS A 4 -16.24 3.24 -8.80
CA HIS A 4 -15.15 2.80 -8.45
C HIS A 4 -14.17 2.52 -9.37
N SER A 5 -14.32 2.77 -10.41
CA SER A 5 -13.39 2.61 -11.48
C SER A 5 -12.28 3.64 -11.48
N LYS A 6 -12.29 4.52 -10.56
CA LYS A 6 -11.23 5.50 -10.42
C LYS A 6 -10.00 4.82 -9.84
N LYS A 7 -8.95 4.72 -10.63
CA LYS A 7 -7.71 4.06 -10.23
C LYS A 7 -6.69 5.05 -9.72
N TYR A 8 -5.84 4.58 -8.82
CA TYR A 8 -4.74 5.36 -8.30
C TYR A 8 -3.50 5.14 -9.17
N PHE A 9 -2.87 6.24 -9.56
CA PHE A 9 -1.60 6.20 -10.29
C PHE A 9 -0.57 6.94 -9.44
N PRO A 10 0.44 6.24 -8.93
CA PRO A 10 1.42 6.86 -8.04
C PRO A 10 2.17 8.00 -8.70
N LYS A 11 2.50 9.00 -7.90
CA LYS A 11 3.31 10.12 -8.34
C LYS A 11 4.59 10.14 -7.53
N VAL A 12 5.71 10.23 -8.22
CA VAL A 12 7.02 10.39 -7.58
C VAL A 12 7.37 11.87 -7.60
N ASN A 13 7.63 12.42 -6.42
CA ASN A 13 8.09 13.79 -6.32
C ASN A 13 9.61 13.81 -6.32
N LYS A 14 10.20 14.17 -7.43
CA LYS A 14 11.65 14.16 -7.61
C LYS A 14 12.36 15.21 -6.77
N TYR A 15 11.62 16.18 -6.28
CA TYR A 15 12.21 17.32 -5.56
C TYR A 15 12.08 17.19 -4.05
N LYS A 16 11.37 16.19 -3.57
CA LYS A 16 11.24 15.99 -2.11
C LYS A 16 12.39 15.15 -1.60
N MET A 17 13.13 15.74 -0.70
CA MET A 17 14.25 15.06 -0.05
C MET A 17 13.83 14.38 1.24
N THR A 18 12.63 14.64 1.72
CA THR A 18 12.11 14.05 2.95
C THR A 18 11.20 12.88 2.63
N LEU A 19 11.10 11.93 3.55
CA LEU A 19 10.25 10.76 3.41
C LEU A 19 8.83 11.09 3.84
N GLU A 20 8.22 12.03 3.14
CA GLU A 20 6.79 12.27 3.31
C GLU A 20 6.05 11.34 2.38
N LEU A 21 5.44 10.31 2.94
CA LEU A 21 4.72 9.33 2.14
C LEU A 21 3.26 9.71 2.07
N GLU A 22 2.71 9.62 0.87
CA GLU A 22 1.30 9.80 0.66
C GLU A 22 0.56 8.61 1.25
N GLN A 23 -0.34 8.89 2.19
CA GLN A 23 -1.15 7.83 2.79
C GLN A 23 -2.44 7.69 1.98
N ILE A 24 -2.64 6.52 1.40
CA ILE A 24 -3.81 6.21 0.59
C ILE A 24 -4.87 5.57 1.49
N LEU A 25 -5.96 6.27 1.71
CA LEU A 25 -7.08 5.72 2.46
C LEU A 25 -7.89 4.83 1.52
N VAL A 26 -8.20 3.64 1.97
CA VAL A 26 -8.91 2.67 1.14
C VAL A 26 -10.19 2.21 1.82
N GLU A 27 -11.18 1.84 1.02
CA GLU A 27 -12.41 1.26 1.53
C GLU A 27 -12.22 -0.24 1.67
N SER A 28 -12.07 -0.70 2.91
CA SER A 28 -11.83 -2.11 3.20
C SER A 28 -12.26 -2.36 4.64
N PHE A 29 -12.71 -3.57 4.92
CA PHE A 29 -13.01 -3.99 6.29
C PHE A 29 -11.77 -4.41 7.06
N VAL A 30 -10.63 -4.54 6.38
CA VAL A 30 -9.40 -5.05 6.98
C VAL A 30 -8.30 -4.01 6.96
N ILE A 31 -8.16 -3.28 5.88
CA ILE A 31 -7.04 -2.36 5.65
C ILE A 31 -7.54 -0.93 5.68
N LYS A 32 -6.85 -0.10 6.46
CA LYS A 32 -7.21 1.30 6.64
C LYS A 32 -6.50 2.18 5.64
N SER A 33 -5.20 1.98 5.45
CA SER A 33 -4.43 2.81 4.53
C SER A 33 -3.18 2.09 4.06
N ILE A 34 -2.64 2.57 2.95
CA ILE A 34 -1.45 2.03 2.31
C ILE A 34 -0.56 3.21 1.93
N SER A 35 0.74 3.08 2.20
CA SER A 35 1.74 4.07 1.79
C SER A 35 2.90 3.33 1.14
N TYR A 36 3.66 4.02 0.28
CA TYR A 36 4.75 3.37 -0.42
C TYR A 36 5.93 4.31 -0.56
N ASP A 37 7.10 3.82 -0.18
CA ASP A 37 8.37 4.53 -0.33
C ASP A 37 8.99 4.10 -1.65
N TYR A 38 8.97 5.01 -2.63
CA TYR A 38 9.48 4.75 -3.98
C TYR A 38 11.01 4.68 -4.03
N ILE A 39 11.68 5.17 -3.01
CA ILE A 39 13.15 5.18 -2.97
C ILE A 39 13.66 3.86 -2.44
N ASP A 40 13.10 3.41 -1.33
CA ASP A 40 13.60 2.21 -0.64
C ASP A 40 12.70 1.00 -0.86
N TYR A 41 11.62 1.12 -1.66
CA TYR A 41 10.70 0.04 -2.00
C TYR A 41 10.05 -0.59 -0.77
N ILE A 42 9.73 0.25 0.21
CA ILE A 42 9.05 -0.20 1.43
C ILE A 42 7.58 0.19 1.33
N MET A 43 6.72 -0.78 1.56
CA MET A 43 5.28 -0.53 1.59
C MET A 43 4.79 -0.59 3.04
N TYR A 44 4.03 0.41 3.44
CA TYR A 44 3.47 0.50 4.78
C TYR A 44 1.98 0.23 4.69
N VAL A 45 1.50 -0.68 5.53
CA VAL A 45 0.08 -1.02 5.56
C VAL A 45 -0.43 -0.83 6.98
N ILE A 46 -1.47 -0.02 7.12
CA ILE A 46 -2.15 0.16 8.40
C ILE A 46 -3.47 -0.60 8.32
N PHE A 47 -3.63 -1.54 9.21
CA PHE A 47 -4.84 -2.34 9.29
C PHE A 47 -5.88 -1.65 10.16
N ILE A 48 -7.14 -2.03 10.02
CA ILE A 48 -8.19 -1.58 10.92
C ILE A 48 -7.78 -2.01 12.34
N GLY A 49 -7.87 -1.08 13.29
CA GLY A 49 -7.33 -1.29 14.63
C GLY A 49 -5.94 -0.69 14.80
N ASP A 50 -5.47 0.03 13.77
CA ASP A 50 -4.22 0.82 13.79
C ASP A 50 -2.96 -0.02 13.96
N LYS A 51 -2.99 -1.29 13.55
CA LYS A 51 -1.78 -2.12 13.49
C LYS A 51 -1.04 -1.79 12.20
N GLU A 52 0.22 -1.41 12.34
CA GLU A 52 1.02 -0.93 11.23
C GLU A 52 2.18 -1.87 10.93
N TYR A 53 2.38 -2.18 9.64
CA TYR A 53 3.44 -3.07 9.18
C TYR A 53 4.22 -2.44 8.06
N GLU A 54 5.53 -2.75 8.02
CA GLU A 54 6.39 -2.43 6.89
C GLU A 54 6.68 -3.70 6.12
N TYR A 55 6.58 -3.63 4.80
CA TYR A 55 6.95 -4.74 3.91
C TYR A 55 8.10 -4.30 3.04
N TYR A 56 9.16 -5.10 2.95
CA TYR A 56 10.42 -4.70 2.33
C TYR A 56 10.56 -5.25 0.92
N SER A 57 11.29 -4.49 0.08
CA SER A 57 11.60 -4.89 -1.29
C SER A 57 10.34 -5.19 -2.10
N VAL A 58 9.33 -4.35 -1.94
CA VAL A 58 8.06 -4.51 -2.64
C VAL A 58 8.15 -3.75 -3.96
N PRO A 59 7.99 -4.42 -5.12
CA PRO A 59 7.99 -3.71 -6.39
C PRO A 59 6.81 -2.73 -6.47
N GLU A 60 7.03 -1.63 -7.18
CA GLU A 60 5.99 -0.63 -7.35
C GLU A 60 4.72 -1.22 -7.94
N LYS A 61 4.85 -2.18 -8.86
CA LYS A 61 3.69 -2.82 -9.47
C LYS A 61 2.79 -3.49 -8.44
N VAL A 62 3.39 -4.12 -7.43
CA VAL A 62 2.61 -4.76 -6.37
C VAL A 62 1.83 -3.71 -5.59
N PHE A 63 2.47 -2.60 -5.25
CA PHE A 63 1.80 -1.51 -4.57
C PHE A 63 0.64 -0.96 -5.41
N THR A 64 0.90 -0.68 -6.69
CA THR A 64 -0.12 -0.12 -7.58
C THR A 64 -1.30 -1.08 -7.75
N ASP A 65 -1.01 -2.36 -7.96
CA ASP A 65 -2.08 -3.36 -8.11
C ASP A 65 -2.88 -3.49 -6.82
N PHE A 66 -2.20 -3.40 -5.68
CA PHE A 66 -2.87 -3.49 -4.38
C PHE A 66 -3.86 -2.34 -4.19
N VAL A 67 -3.40 -1.11 -4.41
CA VAL A 67 -4.25 0.07 -4.26
C VAL A 67 -5.42 0.03 -5.24
N ASN A 68 -5.23 -0.52 -6.43
CA ASN A 68 -6.26 -0.59 -7.45
C ASN A 68 -7.11 -1.85 -7.38
N SER A 69 -6.82 -2.78 -6.47
CA SER A 69 -7.56 -4.03 -6.38
C SER A 69 -8.98 -3.79 -5.87
N GLU A 70 -9.91 -4.62 -6.30
CA GLU A 70 -11.29 -4.53 -5.84
C GLU A 70 -11.45 -5.04 -4.42
N SER A 71 -10.67 -6.05 -4.04
CA SER A 71 -10.66 -6.55 -2.68
C SER A 71 -9.25 -6.43 -2.11
N LYS A 72 -9.06 -5.48 -1.22
CA LYS A 72 -7.76 -5.25 -0.60
C LYS A 72 -7.32 -6.43 0.25
N GLY A 73 -8.26 -7.03 0.98
CA GLY A 73 -7.95 -8.19 1.81
C GLY A 73 -7.52 -9.39 0.99
N GLN A 74 -8.23 -9.67 -0.11
CA GLN A 74 -7.87 -10.79 -0.98
C GLN A 74 -6.52 -10.57 -1.65
N TYR A 75 -6.30 -9.36 -2.16
CA TYR A 75 -5.03 -9.06 -2.80
C TYR A 75 -3.89 -9.21 -1.81
N PHE A 76 -4.05 -8.68 -0.60
CA PHE A 76 -3.05 -8.77 0.43
C PHE A 76 -2.71 -10.22 0.74
N ASN A 77 -3.72 -11.05 0.96
CA ASN A 77 -3.51 -12.46 1.30
C ASN A 77 -2.82 -13.23 0.18
N SER A 78 -3.14 -12.93 -1.07
CA SER A 78 -2.62 -13.68 -2.22
C SER A 78 -1.26 -13.19 -2.67
N ASN A 79 -0.96 -11.91 -2.52
CA ASN A 79 0.20 -11.30 -3.18
C ASN A 79 1.21 -10.66 -2.24
N ILE A 80 0.86 -10.43 -0.97
CA ILE A 80 1.75 -9.71 -0.06
C ILE A 80 2.09 -10.55 1.16
N LYS A 81 1.07 -11.10 1.81
CA LYS A 81 1.26 -11.89 3.02
C LYS A 81 2.16 -13.09 2.71
N TYR A 82 3.21 -13.25 3.48
CA TYR A 82 4.19 -14.33 3.30
C TYR A 82 5.02 -14.24 2.00
N LYS A 83 4.84 -13.17 1.21
CA LYS A 83 5.61 -13.00 -0.02
C LYS A 83 6.79 -12.06 0.17
N PHE A 84 6.75 -11.20 1.17
CA PHE A 84 7.80 -10.22 1.44
C PHE A 84 8.18 -10.26 2.91
N SER A 85 9.44 -9.91 3.19
CA SER A 85 9.88 -9.70 4.56
C SER A 85 9.13 -8.52 5.14
N PHE A 86 8.88 -8.56 6.43
CA PHE A 86 8.11 -7.48 7.06
C PHE A 86 8.55 -7.26 8.50
N ASN A 87 8.13 -6.13 9.03
CA ASN A 87 8.30 -5.77 10.43
C ASN A 87 7.03 -5.11 10.93
N ARG A 88 6.59 -5.47 12.10
CA ARG A 88 5.44 -4.81 12.73
C ARG A 88 5.95 -3.62 13.52
N LEU A 89 5.34 -2.46 13.29
CA LEU A 89 5.69 -1.22 13.98
C LEU A 89 4.95 -1.04 15.30
#